data_f51ba42e936c38e491457e3394fd4730
#
_entry.id   f51ba42e936c38e491457e3394fd4730
#
_cell.length_a   1.000
_cell.length_b   1.000
_cell.length_c   1.000
_cell.angle_alpha   90.00
_cell.angle_beta   90.00
_cell.angle_gamma   90.00
#
_symmetry.space_group_name_H-M   'P 1'
#
loop_
_entity.id
_entity.type
_entity.pdbx_description
1 polymer ?
#
loop_
_entity_poly.entity_id
_entity_poly.type
_entity_poly.pdbx_seq_one_letter_code
_entity_poly.pdbx_strand_id
1 'polypeptide(L)'
;SGTRRFYPVMTKGSIRLPRINYKQLYAQLRDELKHNRRYWLSPKEEQAVSLRNDAFLRRPIEESLFYSCFSLPRDEEKFQRWTIGQIYEVMKKASPETMRDVKMRAFGKHLALMGVKKLHTRYGDQYLLNRL
;
A
#
# COMPACT_ATOMS: atom_id res chain seq x y z
N SER A 1 4.55 -7.97 -3.76
CA SER A 1 4.65 -7.34 -5.08
C SER A 1 4.45 -5.84 -4.89
N GLY A 2 5.54 -5.08 -4.91
CA GLY A 2 5.52 -3.64 -4.67
C GLY A 2 5.02 -2.83 -5.88
N THR A 3 4.92 -1.52 -5.68
CA THR A 3 4.48 -0.52 -6.67
C THR A 3 5.54 -0.24 -7.75
N ARG A 4 6.62 -1.03 -7.82
CA ARG A 4 7.77 -0.85 -8.74
C ARG A 4 7.42 -0.79 -10.23
N ARG A 5 6.25 -1.31 -10.62
CA ARG A 5 5.77 -1.32 -12.02
C ARG A 5 5.03 -0.05 -12.42
N PHE A 6 4.78 0.84 -11.47
CA PHE A 6 4.05 2.08 -11.71
C PHE A 6 4.98 3.27 -11.49
N TYR A 7 4.90 4.21 -12.38
CA TYR A 7 5.64 5.46 -12.29
C TYR A 7 4.65 6.63 -12.34
N PRO A 8 4.00 6.98 -11.22
CA PRO A 8 3.02 8.06 -11.21
C PRO A 8 3.69 9.39 -11.52
N VAL A 9 3.08 10.14 -12.40
CA VAL A 9 3.52 11.49 -12.80
C VAL A 9 2.39 12.46 -12.52
N MET A 10 2.65 13.46 -11.69
CA MET A 10 1.72 14.55 -11.46
C MET A 10 2.03 15.70 -12.40
N THR A 11 1.08 16.05 -13.25
CA THR A 11 1.20 17.21 -14.16
C THR A 11 0.75 18.48 -13.46
N LYS A 12 1.50 19.56 -13.64
CA LYS A 12 1.10 20.91 -13.21
C LYS A 12 0.57 21.66 -14.43
N GLY A 13 -0.75 21.81 -14.53
CA GLY A 13 -1.41 22.51 -15.62
C GLY A 13 -1.83 21.62 -16.80
N SER A 14 -2.16 22.24 -17.94
CA SER A 14 -2.61 21.53 -19.14
C SER A 14 -1.46 20.82 -19.85
N ILE A 15 -1.71 19.58 -20.26
CA ILE A 15 -0.75 18.80 -21.05
C ILE A 15 -0.85 19.27 -22.51
N ARG A 16 0.24 19.82 -23.04
CA ARG A 16 0.39 20.03 -24.47
C ARG A 16 1.14 18.85 -25.07
N LEU A 17 0.50 18.13 -25.98
CA LEU A 17 1.13 17.02 -26.69
C LEU A 17 1.80 17.57 -27.97
N PRO A 18 3.14 17.74 -27.99
CA PRO A 18 3.84 18.07 -29.23
C PRO A 18 3.75 16.89 -30.20
N ARG A 19 3.82 17.14 -31.50
CA ARG A 19 3.94 16.08 -32.50
C ARG A 19 5.24 15.30 -32.24
N ILE A 20 5.10 14.00 -31.95
CA ILE A 20 6.24 13.13 -31.73
C ILE A 20 6.91 12.81 -33.07
N ASN A 21 8.20 13.08 -33.20
CA ASN A 21 8.98 12.63 -34.34
C ASN A 21 9.40 11.16 -34.11
N TYR A 22 8.57 10.24 -34.59
CA TYR A 22 8.80 8.81 -34.41
C TYR A 22 10.12 8.33 -35.01
N LYS A 23 10.60 8.92 -36.12
CA LYS A 23 11.89 8.56 -36.72
C LYS A 23 13.04 8.82 -35.75
N GLN A 24 13.01 9.98 -35.11
CA GLN A 24 14.03 10.37 -34.12
C GLN A 24 13.92 9.50 -32.86
N LEU A 25 12.71 9.26 -32.38
CA LEU A 25 12.46 8.39 -31.21
C LEU A 25 13.00 6.98 -31.44
N TYR A 26 12.68 6.36 -32.58
CA TYR A 26 13.19 5.02 -32.90
C TYR A 26 14.69 4.98 -33.17
N ALA A 27 15.27 6.04 -33.72
CA ALA A 27 16.72 6.14 -33.87
C ALA A 27 17.43 6.19 -32.52
N GLN A 28 16.90 6.96 -31.57
CA GLN A 28 17.40 7.03 -30.19
C GLN A 28 17.30 5.67 -29.49
N LEU A 29 16.12 5.02 -29.53
CA LEU A 29 15.95 3.71 -28.90
C LEU A 29 16.91 2.65 -29.49
N ARG A 30 17.14 2.67 -30.81
CA ARG A 30 18.09 1.77 -31.44
C ARG A 30 19.51 2.04 -31.02
N ASP A 31 19.89 3.31 -30.86
CA ASP A 31 21.19 3.70 -30.37
C ASP A 31 21.41 3.26 -28.92
N GLU A 32 20.44 3.47 -28.05
CA GLU A 32 20.48 3.02 -26.66
C GLU A 32 20.61 1.50 -26.53
N LEU A 33 19.91 0.74 -27.38
CA LEU A 33 20.04 -0.72 -27.43
C LEU A 33 21.43 -1.16 -27.90
N LYS A 34 22.01 -0.49 -28.90
CA LYS A 34 23.38 -0.77 -29.37
C LYS A 34 24.45 -0.54 -28.30
N HIS A 35 24.24 0.45 -27.46
CA HIS A 35 25.12 0.77 -26.34
C HIS A 35 24.79 0.02 -25.05
N ASN A 36 23.95 -1.02 -25.11
CA ASN A 36 23.54 -1.84 -23.97
C ASN A 36 23.05 -1.00 -22.78
N ARG A 37 22.35 0.11 -23.05
CA ARG A 37 21.76 0.90 -21.96
C ARG A 37 20.81 0.06 -21.16
N ARG A 38 20.97 0.11 -19.86
CA ARG A 38 20.12 -0.63 -18.91
C ARG A 38 18.69 -0.09 -18.95
N TYR A 39 17.71 -0.94 -19.14
CA TYR A 39 16.27 -0.62 -19.17
C TYR A 39 15.52 -1.10 -17.92
N TRP A 40 16.22 -1.69 -16.96
CA TRP A 40 15.65 -2.11 -15.67
C TRP A 40 16.22 -1.29 -14.53
N LEU A 41 15.46 -1.22 -13.43
CA LEU A 41 15.88 -0.54 -12.22
C LEU A 41 16.79 -1.45 -11.38
N SER A 42 17.80 -0.86 -10.75
CA SER A 42 18.56 -1.54 -9.69
C SER A 42 17.70 -1.65 -8.42
N PRO A 43 18.05 -2.53 -7.45
CA PRO A 43 17.33 -2.63 -6.19
C PRO A 43 17.21 -1.31 -5.42
N LYS A 44 18.23 -0.46 -5.46
CA LYS A 44 18.21 0.88 -4.84
C LYS A 44 17.22 1.81 -5.53
N GLU A 45 17.17 1.80 -6.86
CA GLU A 45 16.24 2.59 -7.65
C GLU A 45 14.80 2.08 -7.47
N GLU A 46 14.58 0.76 -7.42
CA GLU A 46 13.27 0.17 -7.10
C GLU A 46 12.76 0.63 -5.72
N GLN A 47 13.65 0.67 -4.73
CA GLN A 47 13.30 1.16 -3.40
C GLN A 47 12.94 2.66 -3.42
N ALA A 48 13.71 3.48 -4.13
CA ALA A 48 13.42 4.90 -4.28
C ALA A 48 12.09 5.16 -4.99
N VAL A 49 11.78 4.38 -6.05
CA VAL A 49 10.49 4.44 -6.75
C VAL A 49 9.35 4.02 -5.82
N SER A 50 9.52 2.95 -5.03
CA SER A 50 8.49 2.51 -4.07
C SER A 50 8.20 3.59 -3.03
N LEU A 51 9.22 4.18 -2.42
CA LEU A 51 9.03 5.28 -1.45
C LEU A 51 8.32 6.49 -2.05
N ARG A 52 8.68 6.86 -3.29
CA ARG A 52 7.98 7.93 -4.01
C ARG A 52 6.52 7.59 -4.28
N ASN A 53 6.24 6.34 -4.62
CA ASN A 53 4.90 5.88 -4.97
C ASN A 53 3.97 5.82 -3.74
N ASP A 54 4.51 5.73 -2.52
CA ASP A 54 3.71 5.71 -1.29
C ASP A 54 2.83 6.97 -1.14
N ALA A 55 3.31 8.13 -1.64
CA ALA A 55 2.52 9.36 -1.67
C ALA A 55 1.29 9.31 -2.59
N PHE A 56 1.27 8.38 -3.56
CA PHE A 56 0.16 8.18 -4.51
C PHE A 56 -0.74 7.00 -4.17
N LEU A 57 -0.40 6.24 -3.12
CA LEU A 57 -1.25 5.15 -2.67
C LEU A 57 -2.52 5.71 -2.03
N ARG A 58 -3.66 5.31 -2.58
CA ARG A 58 -4.94 5.52 -1.89
C ARG A 58 -4.97 4.62 -0.66
N ARG A 59 -4.95 5.24 0.50
CA ARG A 59 -5.22 4.53 1.74
C ARG A 59 -6.71 4.29 1.84
N PRO A 60 -7.16 3.06 2.05
CA PRO A 60 -8.57 2.78 2.27
C PRO A 60 -9.10 3.54 3.50
N ILE A 61 -10.37 3.95 3.44
CA ILE A 61 -11.01 4.74 4.52
C ILE A 61 -11.02 3.94 5.84
N GLU A 62 -11.15 2.61 5.76
CA GLU A 62 -11.11 1.72 6.91
C GLU A 62 -9.76 1.75 7.67
N GLU A 63 -8.67 2.19 7.03
CA GLU A 63 -7.37 2.37 7.71
C GLU A 63 -7.45 3.50 8.74
N SER A 64 -8.03 4.63 8.37
CA SER A 64 -8.23 5.76 9.30
C SER A 64 -9.16 5.38 10.44
N LEU A 65 -10.24 4.66 10.15
CA LEU A 65 -11.16 4.14 11.17
C LEU A 65 -10.46 3.13 12.09
N PHE A 66 -9.59 2.27 11.55
CA PHE A 66 -8.82 1.33 12.37
C PHE A 66 -7.95 2.08 13.40
N TYR A 67 -7.19 3.09 12.98
CA TYR A 67 -6.35 3.87 13.90
C TYR A 67 -7.13 4.77 14.87
N SER A 68 -8.40 5.03 14.62
CA SER A 68 -9.27 5.69 15.61
C SER A 68 -9.80 4.72 16.68
N CYS A 69 -9.80 3.41 16.41
CA CYS A 69 -10.31 2.39 17.34
C CYS A 69 -9.18 1.64 18.05
N PHE A 70 -8.02 1.53 17.41
CA PHE A 70 -6.91 0.69 17.87
C PHE A 70 -5.56 1.39 17.69
N SER A 71 -4.63 1.07 18.58
CA SER A 71 -3.22 1.43 18.46
C SER A 71 -2.34 0.20 18.31
N LEU A 72 -1.22 0.35 17.60
CA LEU A 72 -0.20 -0.69 17.52
C LEU A 72 0.60 -0.71 18.83
N PRO A 73 0.80 -1.88 19.47
CA PRO A 73 1.59 -1.97 20.69
C PRO A 73 3.05 -1.60 20.40
N ARG A 74 3.67 -0.86 21.29
CA ARG A 74 5.12 -0.73 21.39
C ARG A 74 5.70 -1.98 22.05
N ASP A 75 6.98 -2.31 21.78
CA ASP A 75 7.57 -3.59 22.21
C ASP A 75 7.49 -3.88 23.72
N GLU A 76 7.38 -2.87 24.58
CA GLU A 76 7.29 -2.96 26.03
C GLU A 76 5.86 -2.80 26.58
N GLU A 77 4.86 -2.58 25.76
CA GLU A 77 3.48 -2.34 26.17
C GLU A 77 2.71 -3.65 26.35
N LYS A 78 1.79 -3.67 27.32
CA LYS A 78 0.77 -4.72 27.41
C LYS A 78 -0.15 -4.62 26.19
N PHE A 79 -0.37 -5.73 25.52
CA PHE A 79 -1.27 -5.81 24.36
C PHE A 79 -2.43 -6.76 24.65
N GLN A 80 -3.50 -6.56 23.93
CA GLN A 80 -4.65 -7.45 23.89
C GLN A 80 -4.61 -8.30 22.62
N ARG A 81 -5.14 -9.50 22.70
CA ARG A 81 -5.25 -10.41 21.56
C ARG A 81 -6.64 -10.31 20.97
N TRP A 82 -6.70 -10.00 19.68
CA TRP A 82 -7.94 -9.79 18.95
C TRP A 82 -8.04 -10.74 17.78
N THR A 83 -9.20 -11.33 17.57
CA THR A 83 -9.51 -12.01 16.32
C THR A 83 -9.96 -10.99 15.27
N ILE A 84 -9.82 -11.32 13.99
CA ILE A 84 -10.27 -10.43 12.92
C ILE A 84 -11.77 -10.08 13.04
N GLY A 85 -12.60 -11.03 13.47
CA GLY A 85 -14.02 -10.81 13.68
C GLY A 85 -14.28 -9.77 14.76
N GLN A 86 -13.57 -9.84 15.90
CA GLN A 86 -13.69 -8.86 16.98
C GLN A 86 -13.27 -7.46 16.54
N ILE A 87 -12.14 -7.33 15.81
CA ILE A 87 -11.68 -6.05 15.26
C ILE A 87 -12.75 -5.49 14.32
N TYR A 88 -13.25 -6.33 13.41
CA TYR A 88 -14.28 -5.95 12.44
C TYR A 88 -15.57 -5.45 13.11
N GLU A 89 -16.03 -6.14 14.16
CA GLU A 89 -17.23 -5.75 14.91
C GLU A 89 -17.08 -4.43 15.66
N VAL A 90 -15.90 -4.18 16.26
CA VAL A 90 -15.61 -2.89 16.90
C VAL A 90 -15.67 -1.76 15.89
N MET A 91 -15.00 -1.92 14.73
CA MET A 91 -14.99 -0.91 13.67
C MET A 91 -16.38 -0.70 13.07
N LYS A 92 -17.14 -1.77 12.87
CA LYS A 92 -18.51 -1.70 12.35
C LYS A 92 -19.45 -0.97 13.31
N LYS A 93 -19.27 -1.14 14.63
CA LYS A 93 -20.01 -0.37 15.64
C LYS A 93 -19.62 1.10 15.65
N ALA A 94 -18.32 1.42 15.44
CA ALA A 94 -17.83 2.78 15.40
C ALA A 94 -18.30 3.55 14.14
N SER A 95 -18.29 2.89 12.97
CA SER A 95 -18.78 3.48 11.72
C SER A 95 -19.38 2.41 10.80
N PRO A 96 -20.70 2.15 10.91
CA PRO A 96 -21.40 1.16 10.08
C PRO A 96 -21.29 1.47 8.58
N GLU A 97 -21.34 2.75 8.22
CA GLU A 97 -21.28 3.19 6.81
C GLU A 97 -19.93 2.89 6.17
N THR A 98 -18.84 3.22 6.85
CA THR A 98 -17.49 2.94 6.37
C THR A 98 -17.24 1.45 6.17
N MET A 99 -17.83 0.62 7.04
CA MET A 99 -17.61 -0.83 7.03
C MET A 99 -18.63 -1.59 6.15
N ARG A 100 -19.61 -0.92 5.54
CA ARG A 100 -20.69 -1.54 4.75
C ARG A 100 -20.16 -2.45 3.64
N ASP A 101 -19.20 -1.95 2.86
CA ASP A 101 -18.70 -2.64 1.67
C ASP A 101 -17.36 -3.35 1.91
N VAL A 102 -16.83 -3.29 3.15
CA VAL A 102 -15.56 -3.89 3.52
C VAL A 102 -15.74 -5.38 3.77
N LYS A 103 -15.12 -6.22 2.94
CA LYS A 103 -15.13 -7.67 3.12
C LYS A 103 -14.08 -8.07 4.16
N MET A 104 -14.46 -8.85 5.17
CA MET A 104 -13.56 -9.29 6.26
C MET A 104 -12.27 -9.94 5.75
N ARG A 105 -12.34 -10.73 4.66
CA ARG A 105 -11.14 -11.37 4.05
C ARG A 105 -10.18 -10.34 3.44
N ALA A 106 -10.70 -9.30 2.80
CA ALA A 106 -9.88 -8.22 2.23
C ALA A 106 -9.27 -7.38 3.35
N PHE A 107 -10.05 -7.08 4.39
CA PHE A 107 -9.60 -6.36 5.57
C PHE A 107 -8.46 -7.11 6.29
N GLY A 108 -8.53 -8.44 6.45
CA GLY A 108 -7.44 -9.22 7.03
C GLY A 108 -6.12 -9.12 6.26
N LYS A 109 -6.16 -9.08 4.91
CA LYS A 109 -4.98 -8.83 4.10
C LYS A 109 -4.44 -7.42 4.30
N HIS A 110 -5.32 -6.46 4.48
CA HIS A 110 -4.97 -5.07 4.71
C HIS A 110 -4.29 -4.86 6.06
N LEU A 111 -4.78 -5.48 7.14
CA LEU A 111 -4.12 -5.46 8.45
C LEU A 111 -2.66 -5.93 8.38
N ALA A 112 -2.38 -6.94 7.57
CA ALA A 112 -1.00 -7.40 7.35
C ALA A 112 -0.13 -6.34 6.64
N LEU A 113 -0.69 -5.59 5.67
CA LEU A 113 0.01 -4.50 5.00
C LEU A 113 0.26 -3.29 5.92
N MET A 114 -0.61 -3.06 6.90
CA MET A 114 -0.46 -2.02 7.92
C MET A 114 0.59 -2.38 8.99
N GLY A 115 1.22 -3.54 8.89
CA GLY A 115 2.26 -3.96 9.84
C GLY A 115 1.72 -4.46 11.18
N VAL A 116 0.43 -4.79 11.26
CA VAL A 116 -0.16 -5.35 12.49
C VAL A 116 0.45 -6.71 12.78
N LYS A 117 1.07 -6.87 13.95
CA LYS A 117 1.66 -8.15 14.37
C LYS A 117 0.56 -9.21 14.53
N LYS A 118 0.76 -10.36 13.88
CA LYS A 118 -0.17 -11.48 13.88
C LYS A 118 0.47 -12.72 14.52
N LEU A 119 -0.25 -13.38 15.39
CA LEU A 119 0.10 -14.67 15.95
C LEU A 119 -0.82 -15.74 15.37
N HIS A 120 -0.23 -16.81 14.81
CA HIS A 120 -0.98 -17.97 14.39
C HIS A 120 -1.14 -18.92 15.59
N THR A 121 -2.38 -19.26 15.92
CA THR A 121 -2.71 -20.17 17.02
C THR A 121 -3.54 -21.34 16.50
N ARG A 122 -3.65 -22.42 17.26
CA ARG A 122 -4.53 -23.55 16.93
C ARG A 122 -6.01 -23.17 16.76
N TYR A 123 -6.42 -22.00 17.27
CA TYR A 123 -7.78 -21.47 17.18
C TYR A 123 -7.93 -20.39 16.09
N GLY A 124 -6.87 -20.18 15.26
CA GLY A 124 -6.84 -19.19 14.20
C GLY A 124 -5.87 -18.05 14.45
N ASP A 125 -5.93 -17.06 13.57
CA ASP A 125 -5.06 -15.89 13.61
C ASP A 125 -5.52 -14.89 14.68
N GLN A 126 -4.59 -14.43 15.51
CA GLN A 126 -4.81 -13.41 16.53
C GLN A 126 -3.90 -12.21 16.26
N TYR A 127 -4.42 -11.02 16.40
CA TYR A 127 -3.74 -9.75 16.18
C TYR A 127 -3.44 -9.09 17.53
N LEU A 128 -2.23 -8.50 17.64
CA LEU A 128 -1.78 -7.86 18.88
C LEU A 128 -2.05 -6.34 18.75
N LEU A 129 -3.01 -5.85 19.53
CA LEU A 129 -3.50 -4.48 19.45
C LEU A 129 -3.90 -3.96 20.83
N ASN A 130 -3.89 -2.64 21.00
CA ASN A 130 -4.52 -1.99 22.13
C ASN A 130 -5.77 -1.26 21.65
N ARG A 131 -6.88 -1.41 22.37
CA ARG A 131 -8.10 -0.66 22.11
C ARG A 131 -7.96 0.75 22.70
N LEU A 132 -8.37 1.76 21.92
CA LEU A 132 -8.45 3.17 22.32
C LEU A 132 -9.79 3.47 22.98
#